data_e97d914cd55c2bc524a4d954e1982dd1
#
_entry.id   e97d914cd55c2bc524a4d954e1982dd1
#
_cell.length_a   1.000
_cell.length_b   1.000
_cell.length_c   1.000
_cell.angle_alpha   90.00
_cell.angle_beta   90.00
_cell.angle_gamma   90.00
#
_symmetry.space_group_name_H-M   'P 1'
#
loop_
_entity.id
_entity.type
_entity.pdbx_description
1 polymer ?
#
loop_
_entity_poly.entity_id
_entity_poly.type
_entity_poly.pdbx_seq_one_letter_code
_entity_poly.pdbx_strand_id
1 'polypeptide(L)'
;MKHKFKNLRKFTLLAIITQIVFITSCNSDGPIMEQPEQIYYDLAQRRMNANNYFSAIEALQAIETNYPFGRYAEQAQSELIYAYYMNGEDEASHEAAEKFIRLNPRHPNIDYAYFMRGISSYTRDKGIFARVFKRDLSDRDISGAKQAFGELSEFLTRFPQSQYAPYASQRLIY
;
A
#
# COMPACT_ATOMS: atom_id res chain seq x y z
N MET A 1 -49.53 -23.09 42.94
CA MET A 1 -48.42 -23.46 42.02
C MET A 1 -48.59 -22.97 40.58
N LYS A 2 -49.77 -22.77 40.03
CA LYS A 2 -49.99 -22.38 38.62
C LYS A 2 -49.54 -20.95 38.23
N HIS A 3 -49.44 -20.01 39.17
CA HIS A 3 -49.02 -18.61 38.86
C HIS A 3 -47.52 -18.44 38.66
N LYS A 4 -46.66 -19.24 39.31
CA LYS A 4 -45.21 -19.18 39.14
C LYS A 4 -44.77 -19.64 37.75
N PHE A 5 -45.44 -20.65 37.16
CA PHE A 5 -45.11 -21.14 35.80
C PHE A 5 -45.52 -20.18 34.67
N LYS A 6 -46.56 -19.38 34.87
CA LYS A 6 -46.99 -18.38 33.89
C LYS A 6 -46.01 -17.24 33.74
N ASN A 7 -45.39 -16.82 34.83
CA ASN A 7 -44.38 -15.74 34.82
C ASN A 7 -43.03 -16.24 34.26
N LEU A 8 -42.65 -17.50 34.54
CA LEU A 8 -41.43 -18.09 33.98
C LEU A 8 -41.50 -18.21 32.46
N ARG A 9 -42.65 -18.62 31.90
CA ARG A 9 -42.85 -18.65 30.43
C ARG A 9 -42.84 -17.26 29.77
N LYS A 10 -43.28 -16.22 30.45
CA LYS A 10 -43.18 -14.84 29.95
C LYS A 10 -41.76 -14.33 29.98
N PHE A 11 -40.95 -14.69 30.98
CA PHE A 11 -39.51 -14.33 31.05
C PHE A 11 -38.69 -15.06 30.00
N THR A 12 -38.96 -16.33 29.77
CA THR A 12 -38.25 -17.06 28.68
C THR A 12 -38.63 -16.58 27.30
N LEU A 13 -39.88 -16.20 27.03
CA LEU A 13 -40.32 -15.61 25.78
C LEU A 13 -39.70 -14.22 25.56
N LEU A 14 -39.60 -13.41 26.61
CA LEU A 14 -38.98 -12.09 26.55
C LEU A 14 -37.48 -12.20 26.27
N ALA A 15 -36.78 -13.17 26.88
CA ALA A 15 -35.35 -13.44 26.65
C ALA A 15 -35.07 -13.92 25.21
N ILE A 16 -35.95 -14.72 24.64
CA ILE A 16 -35.81 -15.20 23.25
C ILE A 16 -36.05 -14.07 22.26
N ILE A 17 -37.00 -13.18 22.50
CA ILE A 17 -37.27 -12.02 21.65
C ILE A 17 -36.10 -11.04 21.68
N THR A 18 -35.44 -10.84 22.84
CA THR A 18 -34.26 -9.96 22.97
C THR A 18 -33.05 -10.53 22.18
N GLN A 19 -32.88 -11.84 22.14
CA GLN A 19 -31.79 -12.48 21.36
C GLN A 19 -32.01 -12.37 19.86
N ILE A 20 -33.26 -12.41 19.39
CA ILE A 20 -33.56 -12.32 17.93
C ILE A 20 -33.27 -10.90 17.38
N VAL A 21 -33.42 -9.85 18.21
CA VAL A 21 -33.15 -8.46 17.80
C VAL A 21 -31.66 -8.20 17.59
N PHE A 22 -30.77 -8.98 18.23
CA PHE A 22 -29.32 -8.82 18.05
C PHE A 22 -28.76 -9.47 16.78
N ILE A 23 -29.52 -10.31 16.08
CA ILE A 23 -29.04 -11.04 14.90
C ILE A 23 -29.34 -10.26 13.59
N THR A 24 -30.15 -9.21 13.64
CA THR A 24 -30.50 -8.40 12.46
C THR A 24 -29.57 -7.18 12.22
N SER A 25 -28.45 -7.09 12.94
CA SER A 25 -27.45 -6.07 12.70
C SER A 25 -26.39 -6.62 11.73
N CYS A 26 -26.31 -5.98 10.60
CA CYS A 26 -25.33 -6.11 9.53
C CYS A 26 -25.68 -7.10 8.41
N ASN A 27 -26.40 -6.63 7.46
CA ASN A 27 -26.00 -6.73 6.06
C ASN A 27 -26.61 -5.55 5.29
N SER A 28 -25.93 -4.43 5.32
CA SER A 28 -26.10 -3.39 4.32
C SER A 28 -25.13 -3.66 3.14
N ASP A 29 -25.15 -4.90 2.62
CA ASP A 29 -24.67 -5.13 1.27
C ASP A 29 -25.77 -4.64 0.31
N GLY A 30 -25.93 -3.33 0.27
CA GLY A 30 -26.51 -2.68 -0.91
C GLY A 30 -25.63 -3.03 -2.10
N PRO A 31 -26.16 -3.05 -3.35
CA PRO A 31 -25.34 -3.25 -4.52
C PRO A 31 -24.16 -2.30 -4.39
N ILE A 32 -22.93 -2.83 -4.48
CA ILE A 32 -21.71 -2.03 -4.55
C ILE A 32 -21.90 -1.21 -5.83
N MET A 33 -22.42 0.03 -5.68
CA MET A 33 -22.43 0.98 -6.79
C MET A 33 -20.96 1.21 -7.06
N GLU A 34 -20.45 0.65 -8.17
CA GLU A 34 -19.12 0.95 -8.67
C GLU A 34 -18.99 2.47 -8.71
N GLN A 35 -18.26 3.00 -7.76
CA GLN A 35 -17.99 4.44 -7.74
C GLN A 35 -17.19 4.75 -9.00
N PRO A 36 -17.52 5.82 -9.74
CA PRO A 36 -16.73 6.20 -10.90
C PRO A 36 -15.25 6.28 -10.55
N GLU A 37 -14.38 5.79 -11.42
CA GLU A 37 -12.91 5.77 -11.26
C GLU A 37 -12.38 7.09 -10.68
N GLN A 38 -12.91 8.22 -11.16
CA GLN A 38 -12.53 9.55 -10.70
C GLN A 38 -12.73 9.76 -9.20
N ILE A 39 -13.79 9.18 -8.61
CA ILE A 39 -14.07 9.34 -7.17
C ILE A 39 -12.97 8.69 -6.34
N TYR A 40 -12.50 7.50 -6.74
CA TYR A 40 -11.36 6.84 -6.09
C TYR A 40 -10.08 7.65 -6.25
N TYR A 41 -9.85 8.20 -7.44
CA TYR A 41 -8.66 9.01 -7.70
C TYR A 41 -8.67 10.29 -6.87
N ASP A 42 -9.78 11.04 -6.86
CA ASP A 42 -9.94 12.23 -6.04
C ASP A 42 -9.82 11.94 -4.54
N LEU A 43 -10.29 10.77 -4.09
CA LEU A 43 -10.13 10.33 -2.72
C LEU A 43 -8.65 10.07 -2.40
N ALA A 44 -7.95 9.36 -3.27
CA ALA A 44 -6.51 9.10 -3.11
C ALA A 44 -5.72 10.40 -3.00
N GLN A 45 -5.97 11.36 -3.90
CA GLN A 45 -5.33 12.67 -3.88
C GLN A 45 -5.56 13.42 -2.55
N ARG A 46 -6.81 13.45 -2.08
CA ARG A 46 -7.11 14.08 -0.77
C ARG A 46 -6.39 13.40 0.38
N ARG A 47 -6.28 12.05 0.36
CA ARG A 47 -5.60 11.28 1.39
C ARG A 47 -4.09 11.48 1.36
N MET A 48 -3.46 11.52 0.18
CA MET A 48 -2.04 11.85 0.02
C MET A 48 -1.72 13.26 0.51
N ASN A 49 -2.54 14.24 0.14
CA ASN A 49 -2.38 15.64 0.58
C ASN A 49 -2.53 15.80 2.11
N ALA A 50 -3.28 14.91 2.75
CA ALA A 50 -3.41 14.83 4.21
C ALA A 50 -2.33 13.96 4.88
N ASN A 51 -1.32 13.48 4.14
CA ASN A 51 -0.30 12.52 4.58
C ASN A 51 -0.89 11.20 5.14
N ASN A 52 -2.14 10.87 4.80
CA ASN A 52 -2.77 9.60 5.14
C ASN A 52 -2.52 8.59 4.03
N TYR A 53 -1.28 8.11 3.95
CA TYR A 53 -0.84 7.22 2.87
C TYR A 53 -1.51 5.86 2.93
N PHE A 54 -1.82 5.34 4.12
CA PHE A 54 -2.57 4.10 4.26
C PHE A 54 -3.93 4.14 3.51
N SER A 55 -4.75 5.16 3.79
CA SER A 55 -6.04 5.29 3.09
C SER A 55 -5.91 5.74 1.63
N ALA A 56 -4.79 6.35 1.24
CA ALA A 56 -4.49 6.64 -0.16
C ALA A 56 -4.21 5.33 -0.93
N ILE A 57 -3.44 4.42 -0.34
CA ILE A 57 -3.14 3.09 -0.91
C ILE A 57 -4.43 2.33 -1.19
N GLU A 58 -5.36 2.28 -0.22
CA GLU A 58 -6.65 1.60 -0.40
C GLU A 58 -7.43 2.15 -1.61
N ALA A 59 -7.48 3.48 -1.78
CA ALA A 59 -8.17 4.10 -2.89
C ALA A 59 -7.47 3.86 -4.24
N LEU A 60 -6.13 3.89 -4.29
CA LEU A 60 -5.35 3.62 -5.50
C LEU A 60 -5.43 2.14 -5.91
N GLN A 61 -5.39 1.22 -4.95
CA GLN A 61 -5.60 -0.21 -5.19
C GLN A 61 -7.00 -0.51 -5.73
N ALA A 62 -8.02 0.22 -5.27
CA ALA A 62 -9.37 0.10 -5.81
C ALA A 62 -9.43 0.49 -7.29
N ILE A 63 -8.67 1.51 -7.72
CA ILE A 63 -8.54 1.84 -9.15
C ILE A 63 -7.86 0.69 -9.90
N GLU A 64 -6.73 0.20 -9.40
CA GLU A 64 -5.97 -0.87 -10.05
C GLU A 64 -6.78 -2.15 -10.22
N THR A 65 -7.65 -2.44 -9.25
CA THR A 65 -8.49 -3.66 -9.25
C THR A 65 -9.73 -3.53 -10.11
N ASN A 66 -10.45 -2.42 -9.98
CA ASN A 66 -11.77 -2.24 -10.60
C ASN A 66 -11.67 -1.60 -11.99
N TYR A 67 -10.60 -0.82 -12.25
CA TYR A 67 -10.41 -0.06 -13.49
C TYR A 67 -9.00 -0.25 -14.08
N PRO A 68 -8.54 -1.50 -14.34
CA PRO A 68 -7.16 -1.77 -14.75
C PRO A 68 -6.76 -1.13 -16.09
N PHE A 69 -7.74 -0.75 -16.90
CA PHE A 69 -7.57 -0.05 -18.18
C PHE A 69 -8.24 1.33 -18.16
N GLY A 70 -8.52 1.83 -16.98
CA GLY A 70 -9.15 3.13 -16.78
C GLY A 70 -8.22 4.29 -17.10
N ARG A 71 -8.80 5.47 -17.15
CA ARG A 71 -8.07 6.72 -17.43
C ARG A 71 -6.98 7.00 -16.40
N TYR A 72 -7.21 6.62 -15.13
CA TYR A 72 -6.29 6.87 -14.03
C TYR A 72 -5.43 5.66 -13.67
N ALA A 73 -5.55 4.53 -14.38
CA ALA A 73 -4.87 3.29 -14.04
C ALA A 73 -3.34 3.44 -13.98
N GLU A 74 -2.72 3.99 -15.03
CA GLU A 74 -1.25 4.19 -15.06
C GLU A 74 -0.80 5.19 -13.98
N GLN A 75 -1.57 6.26 -13.78
CA GLN A 75 -1.28 7.26 -12.76
C GLN A 75 -1.40 6.66 -11.34
N ALA A 76 -2.45 5.89 -11.09
CA ALA A 76 -2.65 5.20 -9.81
C ALA A 76 -1.51 4.21 -9.50
N GLN A 77 -1.07 3.44 -10.51
CA GLN A 77 0.10 2.55 -10.37
C GLN A 77 1.37 3.31 -10.02
N SER A 78 1.62 4.44 -10.66
CA SER A 78 2.79 5.28 -10.36
C SER A 78 2.71 5.89 -8.94
N GLU A 79 1.53 6.33 -8.53
CA GLU A 79 1.31 6.94 -7.21
C GLU A 79 1.33 5.90 -6.08
N LEU A 80 0.95 4.65 -6.34
CA LEU A 80 1.09 3.54 -5.38
C LEU A 80 2.54 3.34 -4.96
N ILE A 81 3.51 3.48 -5.87
CA ILE A 81 4.93 3.39 -5.55
C ILE A 81 5.29 4.39 -4.44
N TYR A 82 4.87 5.64 -4.63
CA TYR A 82 5.12 6.71 -3.67
C TYR A 82 4.37 6.51 -2.35
N ALA A 83 3.08 6.14 -2.44
CA ALA A 83 2.23 5.98 -1.26
C ALA A 83 2.75 4.86 -0.34
N TYR A 84 3.17 3.73 -0.90
CA TYR A 84 3.81 2.65 -0.14
C TYR A 84 5.10 3.10 0.52
N TYR A 85 5.98 3.78 -0.24
CA TYR A 85 7.24 4.29 0.31
C TYR A 85 7.01 5.24 1.48
N MET A 86 6.08 6.18 1.34
CA MET A 86 5.75 7.15 2.39
C MET A 86 5.02 6.52 3.59
N ASN A 87 4.36 5.37 3.39
CA ASN A 87 3.75 4.58 4.47
C ASN A 87 4.77 3.68 5.20
N GLY A 88 6.02 3.63 4.72
CA GLY A 88 7.08 2.78 5.29
C GLY A 88 6.99 1.32 4.84
N GLU A 89 6.25 1.04 3.78
CA GLU A 89 6.09 -0.27 3.15
C GLU A 89 7.08 -0.43 2.00
N ASP A 90 8.39 -0.41 2.33
CA ASP A 90 9.47 -0.39 1.32
C ASP A 90 9.42 -1.58 0.36
N GLU A 91 9.06 -2.78 0.84
CA GLU A 91 8.91 -3.96 -0.03
C GLU A 91 7.78 -3.79 -1.04
N ALA A 92 6.60 -3.34 -0.57
CA ALA A 92 5.45 -3.10 -1.45
C ALA A 92 5.74 -1.97 -2.47
N SER A 93 6.48 -0.94 -2.07
CA SER A 93 6.95 0.12 -2.96
C SER A 93 7.88 -0.43 -4.05
N HIS A 94 8.83 -1.31 -3.68
CA HIS A 94 9.73 -1.95 -4.62
C HIS A 94 8.96 -2.81 -5.64
N GLU A 95 8.06 -3.67 -5.16
CA GLU A 95 7.23 -4.53 -6.02
C GLU A 95 6.33 -3.72 -6.96
N ALA A 96 5.72 -2.63 -6.44
CA ALA A 96 4.91 -1.73 -7.26
C ALA A 96 5.75 -1.05 -8.36
N ALA A 97 6.98 -0.64 -8.05
CA ALA A 97 7.90 -0.06 -9.03
C ALA A 97 8.29 -1.08 -10.12
N GLU A 98 8.63 -2.32 -9.75
CA GLU A 98 8.91 -3.38 -10.71
C GLU A 98 7.70 -3.71 -11.59
N LYS A 99 6.51 -3.76 -11.00
CA LYS A 99 5.26 -3.96 -11.73
C LYS A 99 5.03 -2.83 -12.75
N PHE A 100 5.21 -1.58 -12.33
CA PHE A 100 5.06 -0.42 -13.21
C PHE A 100 6.05 -0.46 -14.38
N ILE A 101 7.33 -0.75 -14.12
CA ILE A 101 8.37 -0.87 -15.14
C ILE A 101 8.02 -1.95 -16.19
N ARG A 102 7.49 -3.08 -15.72
CA ARG A 102 7.11 -4.20 -16.58
C ARG A 102 5.88 -3.88 -17.44
N LEU A 103 4.88 -3.23 -16.87
CA LEU A 103 3.62 -2.93 -17.55
C LEU A 103 3.69 -1.70 -18.44
N ASN A 104 4.48 -0.71 -18.05
CA ASN A 104 4.55 0.60 -18.71
C ASN A 104 5.99 0.98 -19.15
N PRO A 105 6.70 0.14 -19.92
CA PRO A 105 8.14 0.31 -20.20
C PRO A 105 8.47 1.57 -21.03
N ARG A 106 7.48 2.19 -21.65
CA ARG A 106 7.63 3.41 -22.47
C ARG A 106 6.97 4.63 -21.83
N HIS A 107 6.58 4.53 -20.56
CA HIS A 107 5.94 5.65 -19.87
C HIS A 107 6.92 6.84 -19.77
N PRO A 108 6.45 8.09 -19.96
CA PRO A 108 7.32 9.27 -19.90
C PRO A 108 8.11 9.40 -18.59
N ASN A 109 7.52 8.99 -17.47
CA ASN A 109 8.13 9.05 -16.14
C ASN A 109 8.67 7.67 -15.69
N ILE A 110 9.14 6.84 -16.61
CA ILE A 110 9.67 5.52 -16.27
C ILE A 110 10.92 5.60 -15.40
N ASP A 111 11.71 6.65 -15.56
CA ASP A 111 12.88 6.95 -14.73
C ASP A 111 12.54 7.08 -13.24
N TYR A 112 11.37 7.66 -12.92
CA TYR A 112 10.86 7.71 -11.56
C TYR A 112 10.68 6.30 -10.96
N ALA A 113 10.10 5.36 -11.69
CA ALA A 113 9.88 4.01 -11.20
C ALA A 113 11.21 3.26 -10.97
N TYR A 114 12.20 3.42 -11.87
CA TYR A 114 13.55 2.88 -11.68
C TYR A 114 14.23 3.48 -10.45
N PHE A 115 14.13 4.78 -10.27
CA PHE A 115 14.66 5.47 -9.07
C PHE A 115 14.02 4.96 -7.80
N MET A 116 12.68 4.90 -7.74
CA MET A 116 11.96 4.45 -6.56
C MET A 116 12.22 2.98 -6.22
N ARG A 117 12.40 2.12 -7.22
CA ARG A 117 12.83 0.73 -7.01
C ARG A 117 14.12 0.67 -6.21
N GLY A 118 15.14 1.38 -6.65
CA GLY A 118 16.44 1.42 -5.96
C GLY A 118 16.40 2.09 -4.59
N ILE A 119 15.59 3.16 -4.42
CA ILE A 119 15.43 3.84 -3.13
C ILE A 119 14.70 2.94 -2.13
N SER A 120 13.67 2.22 -2.54
CA SER A 120 12.93 1.30 -1.68
C SER A 120 13.84 0.16 -1.19
N SER A 121 14.67 -0.43 -2.07
CA SER A 121 15.69 -1.41 -1.67
C SER A 121 16.69 -0.84 -0.67
N TYR A 122 17.14 0.40 -0.87
CA TYR A 122 18.08 1.07 0.03
C TYR A 122 17.46 1.35 1.41
N THR A 123 16.21 1.81 1.47
CA THR A 123 15.53 2.12 2.73
C THR A 123 15.20 0.86 3.50
N ARG A 124 14.75 -0.19 2.80
CA ARG A 124 14.51 -1.52 3.37
C ARG A 124 15.75 -2.06 4.09
N ASP A 125 16.92 -1.99 3.46
CA ASP A 125 18.17 -2.43 4.05
C ASP A 125 18.51 -1.61 5.31
N LYS A 126 18.37 -0.29 5.26
CA LYS A 126 18.57 0.58 6.45
C LYS A 126 17.59 0.30 7.58
N GLY A 127 16.33 0.00 7.27
CA GLY A 127 15.30 -0.34 8.26
C GLY A 127 15.69 -1.60 9.06
N ILE A 128 16.28 -2.58 8.41
CA ILE A 128 16.85 -3.78 9.04
C ILE A 128 18.02 -3.39 9.94
N PHE A 129 18.88 -2.45 9.53
CA PHE A 129 20.00 -1.97 10.35
C PHE A 129 19.56 -1.36 11.66
N ALA A 130 18.56 -0.51 11.68
CA ALA A 130 18.05 0.13 12.89
C ALA A 130 17.51 -0.88 13.90
N ARG A 131 16.99 -2.03 13.44
CA ARG A 131 16.48 -3.13 14.27
C ARG A 131 17.59 -4.06 14.79
N VAL A 132 18.71 -4.16 14.09
CA VAL A 132 19.78 -5.16 14.34
C VAL A 132 20.93 -4.60 15.17
N PHE A 133 20.93 -3.34 15.57
CA PHE A 133 21.98 -2.73 16.40
C PHE A 133 22.23 -3.43 17.76
N LYS A 134 21.59 -4.57 17.99
CA LYS A 134 21.83 -5.46 19.14
C LYS A 134 22.42 -6.82 18.78
N ARG A 135 22.83 -7.08 17.52
CA ARG A 135 23.37 -8.38 17.11
C ARG A 135 24.71 -8.25 16.38
N ASP A 136 25.57 -9.22 16.66
CA ASP A 136 26.93 -9.40 16.16
C ASP A 136 27.08 -9.11 14.65
N LEU A 137 28.02 -8.23 14.30
CA LEU A 137 28.27 -7.75 12.92
C LEU A 137 28.95 -8.78 12.03
N SER A 138 29.26 -9.97 12.54
CA SER A 138 30.08 -10.97 11.84
C SER A 138 29.32 -11.81 10.80
N ASP A 139 27.97 -11.84 10.86
CA ASP A 139 27.13 -12.65 9.95
C ASP A 139 26.08 -11.78 9.25
N ARG A 140 26.56 -10.66 8.69
CA ARG A 140 25.68 -9.68 8.05
C ARG A 140 25.34 -10.11 6.64
N ASP A 141 24.06 -10.37 6.38
CA ASP A 141 23.55 -10.48 5.01
C ASP A 141 23.63 -9.11 4.32
N ILE A 142 24.54 -9.00 3.36
CA ILE A 142 24.76 -7.79 2.54
C ILE A 142 23.96 -7.85 1.23
N SER A 143 23.05 -8.81 1.06
CA SER A 143 22.29 -9.00 -0.18
C SER A 143 21.42 -7.78 -0.50
N GLY A 144 20.75 -7.21 0.49
CA GLY A 144 19.94 -6.01 0.34
C GLY A 144 20.74 -4.79 -0.10
N ALA A 145 21.91 -4.57 0.49
CA ALA A 145 22.80 -3.49 0.08
C ALA A 145 23.31 -3.66 -1.36
N LYS A 146 23.67 -4.90 -1.75
CA LYS A 146 24.07 -5.21 -3.12
C LYS A 146 22.94 -4.99 -4.11
N GLN A 147 21.71 -5.38 -3.75
CA GLN A 147 20.53 -5.15 -4.58
C GLN A 147 20.31 -3.65 -4.79
N ALA A 148 20.24 -2.87 -3.72
CA ALA A 148 20.06 -1.42 -3.80
C ALA A 148 21.16 -0.74 -4.65
N PHE A 149 22.42 -1.15 -4.44
CA PHE A 149 23.54 -0.65 -5.25
C PHE A 149 23.36 -0.98 -6.73
N GLY A 150 22.99 -2.22 -7.06
CA GLY A 150 22.78 -2.66 -8.45
C GLY A 150 21.65 -1.87 -9.12
N GLU A 151 20.51 -1.70 -8.44
CA GLU A 151 19.34 -1.01 -8.96
C GLU A 151 19.58 0.50 -9.16
N LEU A 152 20.23 1.17 -8.19
CA LEU A 152 20.59 2.58 -8.33
C LEU A 152 21.64 2.81 -9.40
N SER A 153 22.61 1.89 -9.57
CA SER A 153 23.60 1.94 -10.64
C SER A 153 22.97 1.73 -12.01
N GLU A 154 22.02 0.79 -12.13
CA GLU A 154 21.23 0.60 -13.34
C GLU A 154 20.44 1.86 -13.68
N PHE A 155 19.77 2.46 -12.70
CA PHE A 155 19.04 3.72 -12.90
C PHE A 155 19.95 4.82 -13.45
N LEU A 156 21.11 5.06 -12.83
CA LEU A 156 22.05 6.10 -13.28
C LEU A 156 22.61 5.84 -14.67
N THR A 157 22.78 4.56 -15.04
CA THR A 157 23.26 4.17 -16.38
C THR A 157 22.18 4.42 -17.43
N ARG A 158 20.92 4.10 -17.12
CA ARG A 158 19.79 4.24 -18.06
C ARG A 158 19.30 5.68 -18.19
N PHE A 159 19.31 6.42 -17.08
CA PHE A 159 18.70 7.75 -16.97
C PHE A 159 19.65 8.79 -16.35
N PRO A 160 20.85 9.01 -16.95
CA PRO A 160 21.85 9.91 -16.36
C PRO A 160 21.39 11.37 -16.31
N GLN A 161 20.40 11.75 -17.11
CA GLN A 161 19.82 13.11 -17.16
C GLN A 161 18.52 13.24 -16.36
N SER A 162 18.09 12.19 -15.64
CA SER A 162 16.91 12.26 -14.79
C SER A 162 17.11 13.28 -13.66
N GLN A 163 16.04 13.98 -13.30
CA GLN A 163 16.02 14.87 -12.14
C GLN A 163 16.37 14.14 -10.83
N TYR A 164 16.22 12.82 -10.78
CA TYR A 164 16.52 11.98 -9.61
C TYR A 164 17.98 11.50 -9.58
N ALA A 165 18.76 11.68 -10.65
CA ALA A 165 20.14 11.19 -10.74
C ALA A 165 21.07 11.72 -9.63
N PRO A 166 21.00 13.01 -9.21
CA PRO A 166 21.80 13.52 -8.10
C PRO A 166 21.48 12.81 -6.78
N TYR A 167 20.21 12.51 -6.54
CA TYR A 167 19.76 11.82 -5.31
C TYR A 167 20.23 10.36 -5.27
N ALA A 168 20.14 9.66 -6.43
CA ALA A 168 20.63 8.29 -6.54
C ALA A 168 22.15 8.21 -6.34
N SER A 169 22.91 9.10 -6.97
CA SER A 169 24.36 9.18 -6.83
C SER A 169 24.78 9.40 -5.39
N GLN A 170 24.09 10.27 -4.66
CA GLN A 170 24.37 10.51 -3.25
C GLN A 170 24.17 9.24 -2.39
N ARG A 171 23.20 8.37 -2.73
CA ARG A 171 22.96 7.12 -1.99
C ARG A 171 24.02 6.05 -2.26
N LEU A 172 24.70 6.09 -3.41
CA LEU A 172 25.77 5.15 -3.73
C LEU A 172 27.12 5.48 -3.06
N ILE A 173 27.29 6.72 -2.56
CA ILE A 173 28.53 7.16 -1.93
C ILE A 173 28.55 6.81 -0.41
N TYR A 174 27.39 6.58 0.18
CA TYR A 174 27.22 6.27 1.61
C TYR A 174 26.73 4.84 1.84
#